data_e89bff6eb143f44ec484edb5e91b4a1e
#
_entry.id   e89bff6eb143f44ec484edb5e91b4a1e
#
_cell.length_a   1.000
_cell.length_b   1.000
_cell.length_c   1.000
_cell.angle_alpha   90.00
_cell.angle_beta   90.00
_cell.angle_gamma   90.00
#
_symmetry.space_group_name_H-M   'P 1'
#
loop_
_entity.id
_entity.type
_entity.pdbx_description
1 polymer ?
#
loop_
_entity_poly.entity_id
_entity_poly.type
_entity_poly.pdbx_seq_one_letter_code
_entity_poly.pdbx_strand_id
1 'polypeptide(L)'
;MKKKLLSLLLALCFVMALVPMTAFAEGTSVDNWDGTADTSWYTDHKTDTEYHFTTAEQLAGLAQLVNDKTASVSFEGKTIYLDNDLDLSGTQWTPIGNGGNFGRYFAGTFNGQHHKIMNLNHHYTGDELVRNGLFGVVSDGGTLKNLLVIDADIDSNDGSLIAGILADWVNGGTVENCYTSGKIENNVGSKFVGGLIGQCTWSTQVKGCGSDATVISTESDEDHVDTVGGLIGQWENGQLVDYRLLVWRFCFLQ
;
A
#
# COMPACT_ATOMS: atom_id res chain seq x y z
N MET A 1 -23.71 -13.69 -51.25
CA MET A 1 -23.69 -13.86 -49.79
C MET A 1 -22.57 -13.05 -49.08
N LYS A 2 -21.34 -13.00 -49.59
CA LYS A 2 -20.21 -12.27 -48.96
C LYS A 2 -20.41 -10.73 -48.83
N LYS A 3 -21.09 -10.08 -49.82
CA LYS A 3 -21.35 -8.61 -49.79
C LYS A 3 -22.41 -8.20 -48.75
N LYS A 4 -23.39 -9.06 -48.43
CA LYS A 4 -24.40 -8.79 -47.39
C LYS A 4 -23.83 -8.96 -45.99
N LEU A 5 -22.86 -9.87 -45.80
CA LEU A 5 -22.19 -10.08 -44.52
C LEU A 5 -21.27 -8.89 -44.17
N LEU A 6 -20.57 -8.32 -45.18
CA LEU A 6 -19.70 -7.16 -44.99
C LEU A 6 -20.49 -5.90 -44.65
N SER A 7 -21.67 -5.70 -45.24
CA SER A 7 -22.56 -4.58 -44.94
C SER A 7 -23.16 -4.67 -43.54
N LEU A 8 -23.45 -5.90 -43.06
CA LEU A 8 -23.94 -6.12 -41.70
C LEU A 8 -22.86 -5.85 -40.65
N LEU A 9 -21.59 -6.24 -40.91
CA LEU A 9 -20.45 -5.95 -40.02
C LEU A 9 -20.16 -4.45 -39.96
N LEU A 10 -20.23 -3.71 -41.10
CA LEU A 10 -20.05 -2.25 -41.10
C LEU A 10 -21.16 -1.53 -40.33
N ALA A 11 -22.43 -1.99 -40.46
CA ALA A 11 -23.55 -1.42 -39.72
C ALA A 11 -23.42 -1.67 -38.21
N LEU A 12 -22.90 -2.84 -37.79
CA LEU A 12 -22.68 -3.15 -36.38
C LEU A 12 -21.56 -2.28 -35.75
N CYS A 13 -20.49 -2.01 -36.54
CA CYS A 13 -19.43 -1.08 -36.06
C CYS A 13 -19.93 0.37 -35.93
N PHE A 14 -20.88 0.81 -36.77
CA PHE A 14 -21.43 2.16 -36.72
C PHE A 14 -22.42 2.36 -35.56
N VAL A 15 -23.13 1.29 -35.15
CA VAL A 15 -24.04 1.34 -33.99
C VAL A 15 -23.26 1.40 -32.68
N MET A 16 -22.08 0.77 -32.60
CA MET A 16 -21.21 0.89 -31.43
C MET A 16 -20.55 2.28 -31.29
N ALA A 17 -20.43 3.04 -32.37
CA ALA A 17 -19.90 4.41 -32.34
C ALA A 17 -20.93 5.48 -31.92
N LEU A 18 -22.21 5.10 -31.79
CA LEU A 18 -23.31 5.98 -31.38
C LEU A 18 -23.78 5.75 -29.93
N VAL A 19 -23.11 4.94 -29.16
CA VAL A 19 -23.31 4.93 -27.70
C VAL A 19 -22.77 6.25 -27.18
N PRO A 20 -23.60 7.13 -26.62
CA PRO A 20 -23.10 8.38 -26.06
C PRO A 20 -22.11 8.01 -24.95
N MET A 21 -20.89 8.52 -25.07
CA MET A 21 -19.81 8.38 -24.08
C MET A 21 -20.10 9.15 -22.77
N THR A 22 -21.39 9.32 -22.43
CA THR A 22 -21.86 10.04 -21.24
C THR A 22 -22.30 9.12 -20.10
N ALA A 23 -21.97 7.84 -20.18
CA ALA A 23 -22.22 6.90 -19.08
C ALA A 23 -20.93 6.44 -18.37
N PHE A 24 -19.87 7.23 -18.43
CA PHE A 24 -18.92 7.21 -17.32
C PHE A 24 -19.61 8.02 -16.22
N ALA A 25 -20.07 7.31 -15.20
CA ALA A 25 -20.58 7.90 -13.99
C ALA A 25 -19.67 9.06 -13.62
N GLU A 26 -20.26 10.24 -13.43
CA GLU A 26 -19.61 11.30 -12.66
C GLU A 26 -19.05 10.61 -11.43
N GLY A 27 -17.72 10.57 -11.32
CA GLY A 27 -17.08 10.08 -10.12
C GLY A 27 -17.72 10.90 -9.00
N THR A 28 -18.38 10.23 -8.08
CA THR A 28 -18.72 10.84 -6.83
C THR A 28 -17.42 11.51 -6.38
N SER A 29 -17.44 12.84 -6.23
CA SER A 29 -16.33 13.55 -5.62
C SER A 29 -16.11 12.84 -4.29
N VAL A 30 -15.05 12.06 -4.20
CA VAL A 30 -14.63 11.49 -2.93
C VAL A 30 -14.22 12.71 -2.14
N ASP A 31 -14.96 13.06 -1.09
CA ASP A 31 -14.57 14.15 -0.22
C ASP A 31 -13.16 13.87 0.28
N ASN A 32 -12.27 14.84 0.15
CA ASN A 32 -10.90 14.69 0.66
C ASN A 32 -10.95 14.31 2.13
N TRP A 33 -10.27 13.25 2.49
CA TRP A 33 -10.14 12.85 3.87
C TRP A 33 -9.47 13.96 4.69
N ASP A 34 -10.05 14.32 5.84
CA ASP A 34 -9.61 15.45 6.68
C ASP A 34 -8.64 15.04 7.81
N GLY A 35 -8.22 13.78 7.83
CA GLY A 35 -7.32 13.25 8.87
C GLY A 35 -8.03 12.67 10.08
N THR A 36 -9.36 12.71 10.14
CA THR A 36 -10.12 12.10 11.25
C THR A 36 -10.04 10.58 11.21
N ALA A 37 -10.13 9.96 12.38
CA ALA A 37 -10.11 8.52 12.56
C ALA A 37 -11.41 8.05 13.21
N ASP A 38 -12.06 7.04 12.61
CA ASP A 38 -13.22 6.37 13.18
C ASP A 38 -12.83 4.99 13.71
N THR A 39 -12.95 4.78 15.02
CA THR A 39 -12.73 3.49 15.69
C THR A 39 -14.01 2.84 16.18
N SER A 40 -15.17 3.42 15.91
CA SER A 40 -16.47 2.94 16.38
C SER A 40 -16.80 1.55 15.85
N TRP A 41 -16.37 1.24 14.61
CA TRP A 41 -16.52 -0.06 13.98
C TRP A 41 -15.86 -1.22 14.77
N TYR A 42 -14.87 -0.92 15.61
CA TYR A 42 -14.20 -1.90 16.46
C TYR A 42 -14.70 -1.86 17.91
N THR A 43 -15.01 -0.68 18.44
CA THR A 43 -15.26 -0.46 19.88
C THR A 43 -16.37 -1.35 20.41
N ASP A 44 -17.48 -1.50 19.67
CA ASP A 44 -18.64 -2.30 20.05
C ASP A 44 -18.60 -3.72 19.47
N HIS A 45 -17.59 -4.03 18.64
CA HIS A 45 -17.47 -5.25 17.84
C HIS A 45 -16.13 -5.97 18.03
N LYS A 46 -15.50 -5.84 19.21
CA LYS A 46 -14.15 -6.39 19.47
C LYS A 46 -14.02 -7.90 19.28
N THR A 47 -15.12 -8.64 19.42
CA THR A 47 -15.17 -10.10 19.26
C THR A 47 -15.36 -10.53 17.81
N ASP A 48 -15.76 -9.63 16.91
CA ASP A 48 -15.96 -9.96 15.51
C ASP A 48 -14.62 -10.33 14.85
N THR A 49 -14.70 -11.21 13.89
CA THR A 49 -13.53 -11.69 13.14
C THR A 49 -13.38 -11.04 11.78
N GLU A 50 -14.41 -10.31 11.33
CA GLU A 50 -14.46 -9.66 10.03
C GLU A 50 -14.95 -8.22 10.18
N TYR A 51 -14.30 -7.30 9.45
CA TYR A 51 -14.64 -5.88 9.41
C TYR A 51 -14.63 -5.40 7.97
N HIS A 52 -15.51 -4.45 7.65
CA HIS A 52 -15.71 -3.92 6.30
C HIS A 52 -15.49 -2.42 6.28
N PHE A 53 -14.53 -1.96 5.48
CA PHE A 53 -14.17 -0.55 5.37
C PHE A 53 -14.68 0.03 4.07
N THR A 54 -15.34 1.16 4.19
CA THR A 54 -15.87 1.94 3.06
C THR A 54 -15.35 3.37 3.05
N THR A 55 -14.64 3.80 4.11
CA THR A 55 -14.17 5.18 4.27
C THR A 55 -12.72 5.25 4.76
N ALA A 56 -12.05 6.37 4.47
CA ALA A 56 -10.68 6.64 4.91
C ALA A 56 -10.56 6.78 6.43
N GLU A 57 -11.61 7.29 7.10
CA GLU A 57 -11.70 7.43 8.55
C GLU A 57 -11.62 6.07 9.25
N GLN A 58 -12.27 5.04 8.69
CA GLN A 58 -12.21 3.67 9.23
C GLN A 58 -10.80 3.09 9.09
N LEU A 59 -10.13 3.34 7.96
CA LEU A 59 -8.74 2.93 7.75
C LEU A 59 -7.79 3.67 8.72
N ALA A 60 -8.00 4.96 8.93
CA ALA A 60 -7.27 5.74 9.93
C ALA A 60 -7.55 5.26 11.36
N GLY A 61 -8.77 4.83 11.64
CA GLY A 61 -9.14 4.19 12.89
C GLY A 61 -8.36 2.90 13.15
N LEU A 62 -8.11 2.09 12.10
CA LEU A 62 -7.23 0.93 12.19
C LEU A 62 -5.81 1.34 12.59
N ALA A 63 -5.26 2.37 11.94
CA ALA A 63 -3.94 2.88 12.29
C ALA A 63 -3.88 3.35 13.76
N GLN A 64 -4.90 4.07 14.22
CA GLN A 64 -5.00 4.51 15.60
C GLN A 64 -5.02 3.33 16.59
N LEU A 65 -5.81 2.29 16.33
CA LEU A 65 -5.93 1.12 17.20
C LEU A 65 -4.63 0.30 17.25
N VAL A 66 -3.98 0.08 16.10
CA VAL A 66 -2.71 -0.66 16.05
C VAL A 66 -1.58 0.13 16.69
N ASN A 67 -1.59 1.46 16.55
CA ASN A 67 -0.53 2.34 17.05
C ASN A 67 -0.70 2.76 18.52
N ASP A 68 -1.79 2.38 19.18
CA ASP A 68 -2.01 2.76 20.58
C ASP A 68 -0.84 2.28 21.46
N LYS A 69 -0.25 3.24 22.21
CA LYS A 69 0.92 2.97 23.06
C LYS A 69 0.59 2.15 24.30
N THR A 70 -0.67 2.07 24.68
CA THR A 70 -1.13 1.45 25.93
C THR A 70 -1.96 0.19 25.71
N ALA A 71 -2.69 0.13 24.61
CA ALA A 71 -3.66 -0.91 24.29
C ALA A 71 -3.64 -1.26 22.81
N SER A 72 -2.44 -1.44 22.24
CA SER A 72 -2.28 -1.84 20.83
C SER A 72 -3.06 -3.11 20.49
N VAL A 73 -3.76 -3.08 19.35
CA VAL A 73 -4.51 -4.22 18.81
C VAL A 73 -3.83 -4.69 17.54
N SER A 74 -3.25 -5.89 17.53
CA SER A 74 -2.55 -6.44 16.35
C SER A 74 -3.49 -6.95 15.26
N PHE A 75 -4.76 -7.16 15.57
CA PHE A 75 -5.77 -7.78 14.70
C PHE A 75 -5.46 -9.23 14.29
N GLU A 76 -4.62 -9.95 15.03
CA GLU A 76 -4.37 -11.37 14.83
C GLU A 76 -5.69 -12.16 14.79
N GLY A 77 -5.82 -13.06 13.80
CA GLY A 77 -7.04 -13.87 13.59
C GLY A 77 -8.24 -13.09 13.04
N LYS A 78 -8.09 -11.81 12.70
CA LYS A 78 -9.16 -10.96 12.16
C LYS A 78 -8.90 -10.61 10.70
N THR A 79 -9.98 -10.43 9.93
CA THR A 79 -9.91 -10.00 8.53
C THR A 79 -10.59 -8.64 8.35
N ILE A 80 -9.92 -7.76 7.66
CA ILE A 80 -10.44 -6.46 7.24
C ILE A 80 -10.61 -6.50 5.73
N TYR A 81 -11.81 -6.20 5.27
CA TYR A 81 -12.15 -6.07 3.85
C TYR A 81 -12.28 -4.60 3.49
N LEU A 82 -11.69 -4.23 2.37
CA LEU A 82 -11.89 -2.92 1.75
C LEU A 82 -13.02 -3.05 0.73
N ASP A 83 -14.16 -2.40 0.97
CA ASP A 83 -15.35 -2.53 0.14
C ASP A 83 -15.52 -1.36 -0.86
N ASN A 84 -14.71 -0.31 -0.75
CA ASN A 84 -14.66 0.83 -1.66
C ASN A 84 -13.23 1.26 -1.97
N ASP A 85 -13.04 1.96 -3.08
CA ASP A 85 -11.81 2.74 -3.30
C ASP A 85 -11.75 3.89 -2.29
N LEU A 86 -10.58 4.15 -1.70
CA LEU A 86 -10.35 5.22 -0.74
C LEU A 86 -9.38 6.25 -1.28
N ASP A 87 -9.63 7.52 -1.01
CA ASP A 87 -8.74 8.63 -1.32
C ASP A 87 -8.19 9.23 -0.01
N LEU A 88 -6.85 9.19 0.15
CA LEU A 88 -6.15 9.73 1.31
C LEU A 88 -5.59 11.14 1.05
N SER A 89 -6.02 11.79 -0.04
CA SER A 89 -5.61 13.17 -0.34
C SER A 89 -6.08 14.13 0.77
N GLY A 90 -5.32 15.19 0.98
CA GLY A 90 -5.68 16.28 1.88
C GLY A 90 -4.91 16.33 3.19
N THR A 91 -4.42 15.20 3.71
CA THR A 91 -3.61 15.18 4.93
C THR A 91 -2.54 14.10 4.91
N GLN A 92 -1.62 14.16 5.84
CA GLN A 92 -0.56 13.16 5.96
C GLN A 92 -1.08 11.87 6.57
N TRP A 93 -0.65 10.76 5.99
CA TRP A 93 -0.98 9.43 6.48
C TRP A 93 -0.11 9.03 7.69
N THR A 94 -0.73 8.39 8.66
CA THR A 94 -0.02 7.70 9.75
C THR A 94 0.01 6.20 9.46
N PRO A 95 1.19 5.60 9.24
CA PRO A 95 1.31 4.17 8.90
C PRO A 95 0.68 3.24 9.94
N ILE A 96 0.03 2.18 9.48
CA ILE A 96 -0.53 1.14 10.33
C ILE A 96 0.62 0.29 10.88
N GLY A 97 0.78 0.23 12.19
CA GLY A 97 1.92 -0.45 12.81
C GLY A 97 3.17 0.42 12.87
N ASN A 98 3.05 1.66 13.31
CA ASN A 98 4.13 2.64 13.41
C ASN A 98 5.03 2.44 14.65
N GLY A 99 5.22 1.19 15.10
CA GLY A 99 6.09 0.88 16.23
C GLY A 99 7.54 0.73 15.81
N GLY A 100 8.42 1.65 16.24
CA GLY A 100 9.85 1.60 15.90
C GLY A 100 10.59 0.36 16.44
N ASN A 101 10.24 -0.12 17.62
CA ASN A 101 10.81 -1.34 18.24
C ASN A 101 9.68 -2.15 18.88
N PHE A 102 9.31 -3.28 18.24
CA PHE A 102 8.59 -4.42 18.80
C PHE A 102 7.33 -4.11 19.65
N GLY A 103 6.14 -4.27 19.06
CA GLY A 103 4.89 -4.31 19.80
C GLY A 103 3.71 -3.58 19.16
N ARG A 104 3.93 -2.81 18.12
CA ARG A 104 2.85 -2.17 17.36
C ARG A 104 2.99 -2.54 15.89
N TYR A 105 2.37 -3.62 15.52
CA TYR A 105 2.41 -4.20 14.18
C TYR A 105 1.02 -4.74 13.82
N PHE A 106 0.78 -4.88 12.54
CA PHE A 106 -0.42 -5.53 12.03
C PHE A 106 -0.16 -7.03 11.84
N ALA A 107 -1.01 -7.87 12.41
CA ALA A 107 -0.95 -9.33 12.32
C ALA A 107 -2.24 -9.95 11.77
N GLY A 108 -3.20 -9.13 11.35
CA GLY A 108 -4.44 -9.58 10.74
C GLY A 108 -4.30 -9.88 9.25
N THR A 109 -5.44 -10.13 8.61
CA THR A 109 -5.55 -10.14 7.16
C THR A 109 -6.19 -8.85 6.68
N PHE A 110 -5.51 -8.09 5.81
CA PHE A 110 -6.09 -6.98 5.08
C PHE A 110 -6.33 -7.41 3.63
N ASN A 111 -7.59 -7.53 3.25
CA ASN A 111 -8.00 -7.92 1.91
C ASN A 111 -8.58 -6.70 1.18
N GLY A 112 -7.82 -6.16 0.27
CA GLY A 112 -8.22 -5.01 -0.54
C GLY A 112 -9.34 -5.28 -1.55
N GLN A 113 -9.71 -6.55 -1.78
CA GLN A 113 -10.75 -6.93 -2.74
C GLN A 113 -10.57 -6.31 -4.14
N HIS A 114 -9.32 -5.99 -4.51
CA HIS A 114 -8.91 -5.27 -5.72
C HIS A 114 -9.34 -3.79 -5.75
N HIS A 115 -9.79 -3.23 -4.63
CA HIS A 115 -9.98 -1.80 -4.47
C HIS A 115 -8.65 -1.07 -4.33
N LYS A 116 -8.73 0.26 -4.50
CA LYS A 116 -7.60 1.17 -4.48
C LYS A 116 -7.57 1.99 -3.21
N ILE A 117 -6.37 2.22 -2.71
CA ILE A 117 -6.07 3.30 -1.79
C ILE A 117 -5.20 4.29 -2.57
N MET A 118 -5.70 5.51 -2.73
CA MET A 118 -5.10 6.51 -3.62
C MET A 118 -4.53 7.69 -2.82
N ASN A 119 -3.53 8.36 -3.42
CA ASN A 119 -2.97 9.61 -2.92
C ASN A 119 -2.41 9.49 -1.50
N LEU A 120 -1.84 8.33 -1.16
CA LEU A 120 -1.11 8.16 0.08
C LEU A 120 0.01 9.20 0.15
N ASN A 121 -0.08 10.13 1.11
CA ASN A 121 0.88 11.19 1.30
C ASN A 121 1.55 11.05 2.66
N HIS A 122 2.88 10.94 2.68
CA HIS A 122 3.66 10.88 3.91
C HIS A 122 4.98 11.64 3.73
N HIS A 123 5.04 12.86 4.30
CA HIS A 123 6.21 13.75 4.33
C HIS A 123 6.51 14.09 5.77
N TYR A 124 7.24 13.23 6.45
CA TYR A 124 7.56 13.43 7.86
C TYR A 124 8.84 14.26 8.01
N THR A 125 8.82 15.22 8.93
CA THR A 125 9.92 16.13 9.22
C THR A 125 10.30 16.18 10.71
N GLY A 126 9.87 15.18 11.49
CA GLY A 126 10.14 15.11 12.93
C GLY A 126 11.44 14.36 13.26
N ASP A 127 11.81 14.39 14.55
CA ASP A 127 13.05 13.77 15.07
C ASP A 127 12.84 12.31 15.55
N GLU A 128 11.61 11.77 15.49
CA GLU A 128 11.33 10.39 15.90
C GLU A 128 11.43 9.43 14.71
N LEU A 129 12.00 8.26 14.92
CA LEU A 129 11.97 7.18 13.92
C LEU A 129 10.52 6.76 13.68
N VAL A 130 9.98 7.09 12.53
CA VAL A 130 8.65 6.73 12.10
C VAL A 130 8.70 5.78 10.90
N ARG A 131 7.58 5.22 10.56
CA ARG A 131 7.38 4.41 9.35
C ARG A 131 6.74 5.29 8.27
N ASN A 132 6.86 4.87 7.01
CA ASN A 132 6.52 5.71 5.86
C ASN A 132 5.35 5.16 5.02
N GLY A 133 5.23 3.85 4.88
CA GLY A 133 4.25 3.22 3.99
C GLY A 133 2.81 3.27 4.49
N LEU A 134 1.92 2.65 3.74
CA LEU A 134 0.55 2.40 4.19
C LEU A 134 0.54 1.59 5.49
N PHE A 135 1.35 0.52 5.50
CA PHE A 135 1.69 -0.24 6.71
C PHE A 135 3.15 0.04 7.09
N GLY A 136 3.39 0.30 8.36
CA GLY A 136 4.75 0.40 8.89
C GLY A 136 5.33 -0.99 9.11
N VAL A 137 4.70 -1.78 9.97
CA VAL A 137 5.15 -3.15 10.28
C VAL A 137 3.99 -4.14 10.15
N VAL A 138 4.22 -5.18 9.37
CA VAL A 138 3.36 -6.37 9.27
C VAL A 138 4.16 -7.56 9.82
N SER A 139 3.64 -8.25 10.82
CA SER A 139 4.38 -9.32 11.52
C SER A 139 3.46 -10.47 11.93
N ASP A 140 4.04 -11.53 12.48
CA ASP A 140 3.35 -12.65 13.11
C ASP A 140 2.26 -13.30 12.24
N GLY A 141 2.56 -13.50 10.95
CA GLY A 141 1.65 -14.10 9.99
C GLY A 141 0.63 -13.13 9.37
N GLY A 142 0.76 -11.83 9.63
CA GLY A 142 -0.08 -10.80 9.00
C GLY A 142 -0.08 -10.93 7.49
N THR A 143 -1.24 -10.68 6.88
CA THR A 143 -1.44 -10.87 5.43
C THR A 143 -2.00 -9.61 4.79
N LEU A 144 -1.33 -9.13 3.74
CA LEU A 144 -1.83 -8.07 2.86
C LEU A 144 -2.13 -8.70 1.50
N LYS A 145 -3.36 -8.56 1.01
CA LYS A 145 -3.72 -9.17 -0.27
C LYS A 145 -4.72 -8.39 -1.08
N ASN A 146 -4.62 -8.57 -2.43
CA ASN A 146 -5.56 -8.02 -3.40
C ASN A 146 -5.74 -6.49 -3.24
N LEU A 147 -4.66 -5.75 -3.03
CA LEU A 147 -4.69 -4.33 -2.72
C LEU A 147 -3.85 -3.53 -3.72
N LEU A 148 -4.41 -2.40 -4.17
CA LEU A 148 -3.71 -1.45 -5.01
C LEU A 148 -3.47 -0.15 -4.21
N VAL A 149 -2.21 0.31 -4.10
CA VAL A 149 -1.85 1.62 -3.54
C VAL A 149 -1.35 2.48 -4.68
N ILE A 150 -2.12 3.50 -5.05
CA ILE A 150 -1.94 4.22 -6.31
C ILE A 150 -1.62 5.69 -6.03
N ASP A 151 -0.70 6.24 -6.83
CA ASP A 151 -0.30 7.66 -6.77
C ASP A 151 0.18 8.07 -5.38
N ALA A 152 0.97 7.20 -4.73
CA ALA A 152 1.61 7.53 -3.46
C ALA A 152 2.70 8.59 -3.65
N ASP A 153 2.85 9.46 -2.65
CA ASP A 153 3.93 10.43 -2.54
C ASP A 153 4.55 10.35 -1.15
N ILE A 154 5.70 9.67 -1.07
CA ILE A 154 6.39 9.40 0.19
C ILE A 154 7.76 10.05 0.17
N ASP A 155 8.02 10.87 1.18
CA ASP A 155 9.32 11.45 1.47
C ASP A 155 9.82 10.91 2.81
N SER A 156 10.84 10.05 2.76
CA SER A 156 11.41 9.37 3.92
C SER A 156 12.66 10.09 4.47
N ASN A 157 12.62 11.43 4.52
CA ASN A 157 13.72 12.27 5.00
C ASN A 157 13.89 12.30 6.54
N ASP A 158 13.24 11.42 7.26
CA ASP A 158 13.14 11.42 8.72
C ASP A 158 14.16 10.51 9.42
N GLY A 159 15.13 9.96 8.66
CA GLY A 159 16.08 8.98 9.20
C GLY A 159 15.48 7.58 9.42
N SER A 160 14.29 7.30 8.87
CA SER A 160 13.76 5.94 8.81
C SER A 160 14.72 5.04 8.04
N LEU A 161 15.06 3.90 8.62
CA LEU A 161 15.98 2.94 7.98
C LEU A 161 15.34 2.12 6.87
N ILE A 162 14.00 2.14 6.77
CA ILE A 162 13.24 1.25 5.90
C ILE A 162 12.04 2.01 5.35
N ALA A 163 11.85 1.98 4.04
CA ALA A 163 10.72 2.64 3.39
C ALA A 163 10.16 1.80 2.24
N GLY A 164 8.81 1.67 2.18
CA GLY A 164 8.08 1.02 1.10
C GLY A 164 6.66 1.56 1.00
N ILE A 165 6.11 1.66 -0.20
CA ILE A 165 4.77 2.25 -0.39
C ILE A 165 3.68 1.42 0.29
N LEU A 166 3.70 0.09 0.10
CA LEU A 166 2.72 -0.78 0.75
C LEU A 166 3.08 -1.04 2.20
N ALA A 167 4.33 -1.41 2.47
CA ALA A 167 4.81 -1.69 3.81
C ALA A 167 6.31 -1.39 3.93
N ASP A 168 6.70 -0.79 5.05
CA ASP A 168 8.13 -0.64 5.32
C ASP A 168 8.75 -1.99 5.63
N TRP A 169 8.20 -2.72 6.58
CA TRP A 169 8.76 -3.98 7.02
C TRP A 169 7.71 -5.09 7.13
N VAL A 170 7.96 -6.19 6.42
CA VAL A 170 7.17 -7.43 6.53
C VAL A 170 8.04 -8.50 7.17
N ASN A 171 7.64 -8.95 8.37
CA ASN A 171 8.38 -9.86 9.21
C ASN A 171 7.61 -11.16 9.44
N GLY A 172 7.83 -12.17 8.60
CA GLY A 172 7.12 -13.46 8.69
C GLY A 172 5.67 -13.40 8.25
N GLY A 173 5.31 -12.41 7.37
CA GLY A 173 3.96 -12.22 6.84
C GLY A 173 3.82 -12.69 5.39
N THR A 174 2.63 -12.44 4.83
CA THR A 174 2.32 -12.73 3.42
C THR A 174 1.84 -11.47 2.70
N VAL A 175 2.39 -11.21 1.51
CA VAL A 175 1.92 -10.17 0.60
C VAL A 175 1.56 -10.80 -0.73
N GLU A 176 0.29 -10.70 -1.14
CA GLU A 176 -0.24 -11.41 -2.28
C GLU A 176 -1.09 -10.52 -3.18
N ASN A 177 -0.84 -10.55 -4.50
CA ASN A 177 -1.62 -9.82 -5.51
C ASN A 177 -1.77 -8.33 -5.16
N CYS A 178 -0.69 -7.69 -4.69
CA CYS A 178 -0.65 -6.28 -4.37
C CYS A 178 0.12 -5.51 -5.43
N TYR A 179 -0.28 -4.25 -5.64
CA TYR A 179 0.37 -3.37 -6.59
C TYR A 179 0.51 -1.97 -6.02
N THR A 180 1.62 -1.30 -6.36
CA THR A 180 1.89 0.08 -5.96
C THR A 180 2.31 0.94 -7.14
N SER A 181 1.96 2.23 -7.11
CA SER A 181 2.48 3.25 -8.00
C SER A 181 2.67 4.57 -7.25
N GLY A 182 3.42 5.47 -7.86
CA GLY A 182 3.70 6.78 -7.30
C GLY A 182 5.20 7.03 -7.12
N LYS A 183 5.57 7.75 -6.08
CA LYS A 183 6.95 8.15 -5.79
C LYS A 183 7.31 7.81 -4.35
N ILE A 184 8.53 7.33 -4.16
CA ILE A 184 9.17 7.24 -2.86
C ILE A 184 10.58 7.84 -2.97
N GLU A 185 10.83 8.88 -2.18
CA GLU A 185 12.09 9.61 -2.17
C GLU A 185 12.76 9.46 -0.81
N ASN A 186 14.03 9.09 -0.86
CA ASN A 186 14.88 8.98 0.32
C ASN A 186 16.10 9.89 0.13
N ASN A 187 16.17 10.94 0.94
CA ASN A 187 17.26 11.91 0.87
C ASN A 187 18.20 11.81 2.09
N VAL A 188 17.87 11.01 3.12
CA VAL A 188 18.66 10.92 4.34
C VAL A 188 18.66 9.51 4.91
N GLY A 189 19.64 8.69 4.57
CA GLY A 189 20.06 7.55 5.38
C GLY A 189 19.12 6.35 5.53
N SER A 190 18.08 6.20 4.70
CA SER A 190 17.30 4.94 4.68
C SER A 190 18.14 3.83 4.06
N LYS A 191 18.27 2.72 4.78
CA LYS A 191 19.08 1.58 4.33
C LYS A 191 18.37 0.70 3.31
N PHE A 192 17.04 0.61 3.38
CA PHE A 192 16.25 -0.32 2.57
C PHE A 192 15.03 0.39 2.00
N VAL A 193 15.04 0.67 0.70
CA VAL A 193 13.95 1.36 0.01
C VAL A 193 13.41 0.50 -1.11
N GLY A 194 12.11 0.23 -1.09
CA GLY A 194 11.43 -0.56 -2.13
C GLY A 194 10.15 0.09 -2.62
N GLY A 195 9.87 -0.04 -3.90
CA GLY A 195 8.63 0.50 -4.48
C GLY A 195 7.36 -0.11 -3.88
N LEU A 196 7.41 -1.37 -3.45
CA LEU A 196 6.33 -2.06 -2.76
C LEU A 196 6.65 -2.23 -1.26
N ILE A 197 7.78 -2.84 -0.92
CA ILE A 197 8.19 -3.19 0.44
C ILE A 197 9.64 -2.75 0.66
N GLY A 198 9.91 -2.08 1.78
CA GLY A 198 11.27 -1.71 2.14
C GLY A 198 12.11 -2.92 2.53
N GLN A 199 11.65 -3.73 3.47
CA GLN A 199 12.35 -4.91 3.95
C GLN A 199 11.43 -6.11 4.15
N CYS A 200 11.87 -7.28 3.70
CA CYS A 200 11.29 -8.58 4.01
C CYS A 200 12.25 -9.41 4.85
N THR A 201 11.78 -9.97 5.98
CA THR A 201 12.59 -10.81 6.86
C THR A 201 11.87 -12.10 7.21
N TRP A 202 12.63 -13.06 7.73
CA TRP A 202 12.15 -14.38 8.15
C TRP A 202 11.40 -15.12 7.02
N SER A 203 10.33 -15.83 7.37
CA SER A 203 9.54 -16.62 6.41
C SER A 203 8.53 -15.78 5.61
N THR A 204 8.82 -14.50 5.34
CA THR A 204 7.94 -13.65 4.53
C THR A 204 7.72 -14.24 3.14
N GLN A 205 6.48 -14.21 2.67
CA GLN A 205 6.10 -14.65 1.32
C GLN A 205 5.57 -13.46 0.52
N VAL A 206 6.10 -13.26 -0.69
CA VAL A 206 5.61 -12.24 -1.64
C VAL A 206 5.28 -12.94 -2.95
N LYS A 207 4.04 -12.81 -3.45
CA LYS A 207 3.58 -13.49 -4.66
C LYS A 207 2.57 -12.67 -5.44
N GLY A 208 2.66 -12.69 -6.78
CA GLY A 208 1.73 -12.00 -7.67
C GLY A 208 1.73 -10.47 -7.51
N CYS A 209 2.82 -9.88 -7.00
CA CYS A 209 2.92 -8.47 -6.69
C CYS A 209 3.67 -7.69 -7.78
N GLY A 210 3.42 -6.37 -7.84
CA GLY A 210 4.10 -5.47 -8.77
C GLY A 210 4.25 -4.07 -8.21
N SER A 211 5.14 -3.28 -8.83
CA SER A 211 5.32 -1.86 -8.56
C SER A 211 5.69 -1.10 -9.81
N ASP A 212 5.04 0.05 -10.03
CA ASP A 212 5.41 1.08 -11.02
C ASP A 212 5.81 2.39 -10.30
N ALA A 213 6.33 2.27 -9.09
CA ALA A 213 6.79 3.40 -8.33
C ALA A 213 8.14 3.92 -8.84
N THR A 214 8.30 5.23 -8.83
CA THR A 214 9.61 5.87 -8.96
C THR A 214 10.29 5.86 -7.60
N VAL A 215 11.40 5.13 -7.48
CA VAL A 215 12.18 5.05 -6.24
C VAL A 215 13.44 5.89 -6.43
N ILE A 216 13.65 6.88 -5.57
CA ILE A 216 14.79 7.80 -5.59
C ILE A 216 15.51 7.69 -4.25
N SER A 217 16.82 7.45 -4.30
CA SER A 217 17.73 7.57 -3.15
C SER A 217 18.90 8.44 -3.55
N THR A 218 19.16 9.51 -2.81
CA THR A 218 20.14 10.55 -3.18
C THR A 218 21.37 10.57 -2.29
N GLU A 219 21.38 9.81 -1.20
CA GLU A 219 22.53 9.79 -0.30
C GLU A 219 23.14 8.40 -0.17
N SER A 220 24.41 8.30 -0.55
CA SER A 220 25.30 7.22 -0.15
C SER A 220 26.41 7.81 0.72
N ASP A 221 26.31 7.63 2.03
CA ASP A 221 27.46 7.80 2.92
C ASP A 221 28.45 6.65 2.65
N GLU A 222 29.76 6.92 2.63
CA GLU A 222 30.78 5.89 2.37
C GLU A 222 30.68 4.69 3.35
N ASP A 223 30.03 4.87 4.50
CA ASP A 223 29.85 3.86 5.54
C ASP A 223 28.48 3.12 5.48
N HIS A 224 27.55 3.53 4.61
CA HIS A 224 26.21 2.96 4.49
C HIS A 224 25.90 2.56 3.05
N VAL A 225 25.68 1.28 2.84
CA VAL A 225 25.23 0.75 1.53
C VAL A 225 23.70 0.73 1.55
N ASP A 226 23.09 1.71 0.91
CA ASP A 226 21.66 1.71 0.66
C ASP A 226 21.29 0.59 -0.31
N THR A 227 20.31 -0.21 0.06
CA THR A 227 19.73 -1.20 -0.85
C THR A 227 18.42 -0.65 -1.39
N VAL A 228 18.42 -0.35 -2.69
CA VAL A 228 17.27 0.22 -3.39
C VAL A 228 16.74 -0.79 -4.39
N GLY A 229 15.47 -1.13 -4.26
CA GLY A 229 14.79 -2.06 -5.16
C GLY A 229 13.53 -1.46 -5.77
N GLY A 230 13.31 -1.66 -7.07
CA GLY A 230 12.05 -1.24 -7.70
C GLY A 230 10.82 -1.88 -7.10
N LEU A 231 10.95 -3.04 -6.47
CA LEU A 231 9.89 -3.76 -5.78
C LEU A 231 10.18 -3.90 -4.29
N ILE A 232 11.31 -4.49 -3.91
CA ILE A 232 11.71 -4.78 -2.53
C ILE A 232 13.12 -4.25 -2.31
N GLY A 233 13.32 -3.47 -1.24
CA GLY A 233 14.62 -2.91 -0.89
C GLY A 233 15.58 -3.98 -0.39
N GLN A 234 15.19 -4.73 0.64
CA GLN A 234 15.98 -5.83 1.18
C GLN A 234 15.16 -7.10 1.40
N TRP A 235 15.77 -8.23 1.07
CA TRP A 235 15.22 -9.55 1.33
C TRP A 235 16.18 -10.37 2.19
N GLU A 236 15.78 -10.66 3.42
CA GLU A 236 16.58 -11.44 4.36
C GLU A 236 15.81 -12.67 4.85
N ASN A 237 16.33 -13.87 4.57
CA ASN A 237 15.77 -15.17 5.00
C ASN A 237 14.29 -15.41 4.61
N GLY A 238 13.79 -14.74 3.55
CA GLY A 238 12.44 -14.94 3.02
C GLY A 238 12.40 -16.02 1.92
N GLN A 239 11.20 -16.47 1.56
CA GLN A 239 10.96 -17.34 0.41
C GLN A 239 10.21 -16.60 -0.69
N LEU A 240 10.84 -16.41 -1.84
CA LEU A 240 10.15 -15.92 -3.04
C LEU A 240 9.36 -17.08 -3.65
N VAL A 241 8.03 -17.01 -3.59
CA VAL A 241 7.15 -18.14 -3.97
C VAL A 241 6.63 -18.04 -5.39
N ASP A 242 6.66 -16.86 -6.03
CA ASP A 242 6.19 -16.69 -7.42
C ASP A 242 7.10 -15.76 -8.22
N TYR A 243 7.46 -16.21 -9.43
CA TYR A 243 8.37 -15.51 -10.36
C TYR A 243 7.67 -14.44 -11.22
N ARG A 244 6.42 -14.07 -10.93
CA ARG A 244 5.67 -13.05 -11.69
C ARG A 244 5.76 -11.67 -11.05
N LEU A 245 6.95 -11.29 -10.59
CA LEU A 245 7.19 -9.94 -10.09
C LEU A 245 7.37 -9.00 -11.27
N LEU A 246 6.46 -8.03 -11.43
CA LEU A 246 6.52 -7.04 -12.50
C LEU A 246 7.10 -5.73 -11.95
N VAL A 247 8.31 -5.41 -12.36
CA VAL A 247 8.95 -4.11 -12.11
C VAL A 247 9.00 -3.36 -13.43
N TRP A 248 8.26 -2.25 -13.53
CA TRP A 248 8.14 -1.49 -14.79
C TRP A 248 9.04 -0.28 -14.88
N ARG A 249 9.63 0.19 -13.79
CA ARG A 249 10.53 1.35 -13.78
C ARG A 249 11.84 1.07 -13.07
N PHE A 250 12.88 1.78 -13.50
CA PHE A 250 14.24 1.65 -12.99
C PHE A 250 14.41 2.46 -11.71
N CYS A 251 15.21 1.90 -10.76
CA CYS A 251 15.76 2.68 -9.66
C CYS A 251 16.82 3.64 -10.19
N PHE A 252 16.79 4.89 -9.77
CA PHE A 252 17.85 5.83 -10.02
C PHE A 252 18.62 6.03 -8.71
N LEU A 253 19.89 5.62 -8.71
CA LEU A 253 20.91 6.09 -7.77
C LEU A 253 21.53 7.33 -8.42
N GLN A 254 21.38 8.50 -7.82
CA GLN A 254 22.09 9.72 -8.22
C GLN A 254 23.20 10.04 -7.23
#